data_6c7f33b3891d008c02e996b01e63a7d5
#
_entry.id   6c7f33b3891d008c02e996b01e63a7d5
#
_cell.length_a   1.000
_cell.length_b   1.000
_cell.length_c   1.000
_cell.angle_alpha   90.00
_cell.angle_beta   90.00
_cell.angle_gamma   90.00
#
_symmetry.space_group_name_H-M   'P 1'
#
loop_
_entity.id
_entity.type
_entity.pdbx_description
1 polymer ?
#
loop_
_entity_poly.entity_id
_entity_poly.type
_entity_poly.pdbx_seq_one_letter_code
_entity_poly.pdbx_strand_id
1 'polypeptide(L)'
;MDLSELIVRPVGHSEEPVYQGLMQEHHYLGALRKFAQTLWYVATWRGQWTALISFSPAAWKCAARDRWIGWDYRHQFDRLKLVVNNSRFLILPQWHVPNLGSRVLSLCQKRLCSDWVRLFGYPVVLMETFVDPRHFHGTVYKAANWSYVGQSKGYRRTHQSGASYAPHSSPKMVFLKPLRPDAQRVLSCPHIKPIYRTGGRKMLRAAEMASLPMFFREIPDPRRAQGRRHSLETVLSIAAAAILCGMKGYTAISDWAKNLSQHA
;
A
#
# COMPACT_ATOMS: atom_id res chain seq x y z
N MET A 1 -18.49 -14.24 -26.15
CA MET A 1 -17.74 -14.75 -24.99
C MET A 1 -18.69 -14.89 -23.83
N ASP A 2 -18.82 -16.08 -23.28
CA ASP A 2 -19.56 -16.27 -22.04
C ASP A 2 -18.63 -15.97 -20.85
N LEU A 3 -18.96 -14.91 -20.09
CA LEU A 3 -18.18 -14.49 -18.93
C LEU A 3 -18.33 -15.42 -17.72
N SER A 4 -19.27 -16.37 -17.73
CA SER A 4 -19.38 -17.38 -16.68
C SER A 4 -18.22 -18.38 -16.71
N GLU A 5 -17.65 -18.64 -17.89
CA GLU A 5 -16.48 -19.52 -18.09
C GLU A 5 -15.14 -18.86 -17.76
N LEU A 6 -15.15 -17.58 -17.40
CA LEU A 6 -13.91 -16.86 -17.08
C LEU A 6 -13.33 -17.33 -15.76
N ILE A 7 -12.07 -17.75 -15.81
CA ILE A 7 -11.32 -18.21 -14.64
C ILE A 7 -10.21 -17.19 -14.34
N VAL A 8 -10.06 -16.82 -13.07
CA VAL A 8 -8.91 -16.04 -12.59
C VAL A 8 -8.08 -16.91 -11.67
N ARG A 9 -6.77 -16.95 -11.89
CA ARG A 9 -5.83 -17.71 -11.08
C ARG A 9 -4.52 -16.98 -10.89
N PRO A 10 -3.73 -17.30 -9.85
CA PRO A 10 -2.35 -16.84 -9.75
C PRO A 10 -1.54 -17.29 -10.97
N VAL A 11 -0.59 -16.45 -11.38
CA VAL A 11 0.38 -16.77 -12.43
C VAL A 11 1.38 -17.79 -11.88
N GLY A 12 1.58 -18.89 -12.59
CA GLY A 12 2.59 -19.90 -12.25
C GLY A 12 4.01 -19.36 -12.49
N HIS A 13 5.00 -19.93 -11.80
CA HIS A 13 6.38 -19.47 -11.92
C HIS A 13 6.92 -19.53 -13.34
N SER A 14 6.62 -20.61 -14.06
CA SER A 14 7.00 -20.78 -15.49
C SER A 14 6.31 -19.79 -16.44
N GLU A 15 5.18 -19.21 -16.02
CA GLU A 15 4.39 -18.25 -16.82
C GLU A 15 4.82 -16.79 -16.59
N GLU A 16 5.64 -16.52 -15.56
CA GLU A 16 6.06 -15.16 -15.20
C GLU A 16 6.73 -14.40 -16.34
N PRO A 17 7.61 -15.01 -17.17
CA PRO A 17 8.21 -14.32 -18.33
C PRO A 17 7.16 -13.88 -19.37
N VAL A 18 6.17 -14.73 -19.66
CA VAL A 18 5.07 -14.42 -20.57
C VAL A 18 4.23 -13.27 -20.04
N TYR A 19 3.87 -13.33 -18.73
CA TYR A 19 3.15 -12.25 -18.06
C TYR A 19 3.88 -10.91 -18.15
N GLN A 20 5.21 -10.92 -17.91
CA GLN A 20 6.03 -9.70 -17.98
C GLN A 20 6.14 -9.17 -19.42
N GLY A 21 6.31 -10.03 -20.40
CA GLY A 21 6.37 -9.65 -21.81
C GLY A 21 5.10 -8.95 -22.25
N LEU A 22 3.94 -9.59 -22.03
CA LEU A 22 2.64 -9.02 -22.38
C LEU A 22 2.35 -7.70 -21.63
N MET A 23 2.71 -7.63 -20.35
CA MET A 23 2.56 -6.41 -19.57
C MET A 23 3.46 -5.28 -20.07
N GLN A 24 4.70 -5.59 -20.47
CA GLN A 24 5.63 -4.62 -21.03
C GLN A 24 5.16 -4.09 -22.39
N GLU A 25 4.61 -4.95 -23.21
CA GLU A 25 4.18 -4.61 -24.56
C GLU A 25 2.88 -3.80 -24.58
N HIS A 26 1.89 -4.19 -23.77
CA HIS A 26 0.55 -3.68 -23.92
C HIS A 26 0.07 -2.74 -22.80
N HIS A 27 0.76 -2.67 -21.65
CA HIS A 27 0.35 -1.77 -20.58
C HIS A 27 1.07 -0.42 -20.67
N TYR A 28 0.33 0.71 -20.62
CA TYR A 28 0.89 2.07 -20.79
C TYR A 28 2.02 2.45 -19.80
N LEU A 29 2.12 1.79 -18.64
CA LEU A 29 3.23 1.93 -17.68
C LEU A 29 4.27 0.82 -17.81
N GLY A 30 4.13 -0.08 -18.75
CA GLY A 30 4.97 -1.25 -18.89
C GLY A 30 4.88 -2.26 -17.74
N ALA A 31 5.77 -3.25 -17.78
CA ALA A 31 5.85 -4.26 -16.74
C ALA A 31 6.33 -3.69 -15.40
N LEU A 32 5.89 -4.30 -14.31
CA LEU A 32 6.37 -4.02 -12.96
C LEU A 32 7.10 -5.27 -12.46
N ARG A 33 8.38 -5.14 -12.12
CA ARG A 33 9.14 -6.23 -11.52
C ARG A 33 8.49 -6.68 -10.22
N LYS A 34 8.44 -7.98 -9.99
CA LYS A 34 8.00 -8.56 -8.74
C LYS A 34 9.00 -8.17 -7.64
N PHE A 35 8.55 -7.42 -6.66
CA PHE A 35 9.35 -7.12 -5.49
C PHE A 35 8.48 -7.26 -4.24
N ALA A 36 9.07 -7.70 -3.14
CA ALA A 36 8.36 -7.97 -1.90
C ALA A 36 7.11 -8.86 -2.11
N GLN A 37 6.03 -8.56 -1.40
CA GLN A 37 4.78 -9.33 -1.44
C GLN A 37 3.94 -8.89 -2.66
N THR A 38 4.22 -9.44 -3.83
CA THR A 38 3.48 -9.15 -5.07
C THR A 38 2.79 -10.41 -5.57
N LEU A 39 1.50 -10.29 -5.89
CA LEU A 39 0.67 -11.35 -6.44
C LEU A 39 0.18 -10.97 -7.83
N TRP A 40 0.51 -11.78 -8.80
CA TRP A 40 0.04 -11.67 -10.18
C TRP A 40 -1.06 -12.67 -10.46
N TYR A 41 -2.10 -12.19 -11.13
CA TYR A 41 -3.19 -13.00 -11.63
C TYR A 41 -3.26 -12.94 -13.14
N VAL A 42 -3.66 -14.04 -13.73
CA VAL A 42 -4.12 -14.13 -15.11
C VAL A 42 -5.60 -14.52 -15.13
N ALA A 43 -6.37 -13.83 -15.97
CA ALA A 43 -7.72 -14.26 -16.33
C ALA A 43 -7.66 -15.05 -17.62
N THR A 44 -8.34 -16.20 -17.65
CA THR A 44 -8.37 -17.08 -18.83
C THR A 44 -9.81 -17.41 -19.21
N TRP A 45 -10.04 -17.52 -20.50
CA TRP A 45 -11.28 -18.04 -21.07
C TRP A 45 -10.92 -19.19 -22.02
N ARG A 46 -11.46 -20.38 -21.76
CA ARG A 46 -11.14 -21.60 -22.51
C ARG A 46 -9.62 -21.80 -22.71
N GLY A 47 -8.85 -21.58 -21.65
CA GLY A 47 -7.40 -21.71 -21.65
C GLY A 47 -6.62 -20.53 -22.23
N GLN A 48 -7.24 -19.59 -22.93
CA GLN A 48 -6.58 -18.42 -23.51
C GLN A 48 -6.54 -17.27 -22.49
N TRP A 49 -5.40 -16.59 -22.42
CA TRP A 49 -5.21 -15.43 -21.57
C TRP A 49 -6.03 -14.24 -22.08
N THR A 50 -6.80 -13.61 -21.21
CA THR A 50 -7.70 -12.49 -21.56
C THR A 50 -7.31 -11.20 -20.84
N ALA A 51 -6.86 -11.30 -19.61
CA ALA A 51 -6.45 -10.13 -18.83
C ALA A 51 -5.36 -10.48 -17.81
N LEU A 52 -4.55 -9.49 -17.47
CA LEU A 52 -3.47 -9.55 -16.51
C LEU A 52 -3.70 -8.53 -15.41
N ILE A 53 -3.47 -8.91 -14.15
CA ILE A 53 -3.68 -8.02 -13.03
C ILE A 53 -2.65 -8.27 -11.92
N SER A 54 -2.16 -7.21 -11.28
CA SER A 54 -1.21 -7.32 -10.19
C SER A 54 -1.66 -6.59 -8.94
N PHE A 55 -1.34 -7.20 -7.81
CA PHE A 55 -1.58 -6.67 -6.47
C PHE A 55 -0.27 -6.64 -5.68
N SER A 56 -0.05 -5.54 -4.97
CA SER A 56 1.08 -5.34 -4.04
C SER A 56 0.61 -4.59 -2.80
N PRO A 57 1.31 -4.65 -1.65
CA PRO A 57 0.92 -3.86 -0.49
C PRO A 57 0.90 -2.37 -0.82
N ALA A 58 -0.04 -1.65 -0.23
CA ALA A 58 0.00 -0.19 -0.26
C ALA A 58 1.29 0.30 0.40
N ALA A 59 2.02 1.19 -0.28
CA ALA A 59 3.35 1.62 0.15
C ALA A 59 3.39 3.05 0.70
N TRP A 60 2.42 3.88 0.34
CA TRP A 60 2.50 5.33 0.53
C TRP A 60 1.29 5.89 1.28
N LYS A 61 1.52 7.02 1.94
CA LYS A 61 0.46 7.86 2.48
C LYS A 61 -0.45 8.34 1.34
N CYS A 62 -1.77 8.19 1.53
CA CYS A 62 -2.77 8.65 0.58
C CYS A 62 -3.92 9.32 1.35
N ALA A 63 -3.95 10.65 1.34
CA ALA A 63 -4.91 11.41 2.14
C ALA A 63 -6.39 11.05 1.86
N ALA A 64 -6.74 10.74 0.60
CA ALA A 64 -8.09 10.34 0.23
C ALA A 64 -8.47 8.99 0.86
N ARG A 65 -7.59 7.98 0.75
CA ARG A 65 -7.76 6.68 1.38
C ARG A 65 -7.80 6.80 2.90
N ASP A 66 -6.82 7.51 3.48
CA ASP A 66 -6.64 7.62 4.94
C ASP A 66 -7.85 8.29 5.59
N ARG A 67 -8.42 9.31 4.93
CA ARG A 67 -9.67 9.97 5.35
C ARG A 67 -10.88 9.01 5.26
N TRP A 68 -10.97 8.23 4.19
CA TRP A 68 -12.05 7.25 4.03
C TRP A 68 -11.98 6.16 5.10
N ILE A 69 -10.78 5.67 5.45
CA ILE A 69 -10.60 4.67 6.51
C ILE A 69 -10.91 5.27 7.88
N GLY A 70 -10.57 6.55 8.11
CA GLY A 70 -10.73 7.21 9.41
C GLY A 70 -9.69 6.80 10.44
N TRP A 71 -8.53 6.29 10.00
CA TRP A 71 -7.43 5.99 10.91
C TRP A 71 -6.57 7.22 11.22
N ASP A 72 -5.90 7.20 12.37
CA ASP A 72 -4.88 8.17 12.70
C ASP A 72 -3.53 7.84 12.02
N TYR A 73 -2.59 8.76 12.11
CA TYR A 73 -1.26 8.61 11.52
C TYR A 73 -0.52 7.37 12.05
N ARG A 74 -0.69 7.04 13.32
CA ARG A 74 -0.05 5.90 13.98
C ARG A 74 -0.55 4.56 13.43
N HIS A 75 -1.85 4.42 13.25
CA HIS A 75 -2.45 3.19 12.71
C HIS A 75 -2.03 2.90 11.27
N GLN A 76 -1.70 3.92 10.50
CA GLN A 76 -1.24 3.77 9.13
C GLN A 76 0.01 2.89 9.01
N PHE A 77 0.95 3.00 9.96
CA PHE A 77 2.23 2.28 9.87
C PHE A 77 2.12 0.79 10.15
N ASP A 78 1.26 0.37 11.06
CA ASP A 78 1.09 -1.04 11.41
C ASP A 78 0.04 -1.76 10.55
N ARG A 79 -0.81 -1.02 9.83
CA ARG A 79 -1.96 -1.57 9.09
C ARG A 79 -1.92 -1.35 7.58
N LEU A 80 -0.99 -0.54 7.09
CA LEU A 80 -0.89 -0.28 5.65
C LEU A 80 -0.74 -1.56 4.82
N LYS A 81 -0.11 -2.59 5.36
CA LYS A 81 0.02 -3.91 4.73
C LYS A 81 -1.30 -4.66 4.54
N LEU A 82 -2.33 -4.31 5.32
CA LEU A 82 -3.68 -4.88 5.17
C LEU A 82 -4.44 -4.26 4.00
N VAL A 83 -3.86 -3.24 3.38
CA VAL A 83 -4.35 -2.59 2.16
C VAL A 83 -3.49 -3.05 0.99
N VAL A 84 -4.12 -3.54 -0.07
CA VAL A 84 -3.43 -3.94 -1.30
C VAL A 84 -3.78 -3.00 -2.43
N ASN A 85 -2.75 -2.62 -3.18
CA ASN A 85 -2.89 -1.79 -4.36
C ASN A 85 -2.97 -2.66 -5.61
N ASN A 86 -4.03 -2.49 -6.42
CA ASN A 86 -4.05 -2.95 -7.79
C ASN A 86 -3.12 -2.06 -8.62
N SER A 87 -1.89 -2.52 -8.78
CA SER A 87 -0.80 -1.73 -9.37
C SER A 87 -0.76 -1.78 -10.90
N ARG A 88 -1.28 -2.84 -11.50
CA ARG A 88 -1.43 -3.01 -12.96
C ARG A 88 -2.72 -3.77 -13.25
N PHE A 89 -3.42 -3.33 -14.28
CA PHE A 89 -4.54 -4.03 -14.84
C PHE A 89 -4.55 -3.85 -16.36
N LEU A 90 -4.48 -4.93 -17.09
CA LEU A 90 -4.43 -4.99 -18.55
C LEU A 90 -5.47 -5.98 -19.06
N ILE A 91 -6.34 -5.55 -19.94
CA ILE A 91 -7.12 -6.42 -20.81
C ILE A 91 -6.34 -6.53 -22.10
N LEU A 92 -6.05 -7.75 -22.54
CA LEU A 92 -5.26 -7.97 -23.75
C LEU A 92 -6.02 -7.45 -24.98
N PRO A 93 -5.32 -6.88 -25.98
CA PRO A 93 -5.97 -6.15 -27.09
C PRO A 93 -7.05 -6.90 -27.85
N GLN A 94 -6.91 -8.21 -27.99
CA GLN A 94 -7.89 -9.07 -28.69
C GLN A 94 -9.19 -9.34 -27.89
N TRP A 95 -9.25 -8.91 -26.63
CA TRP A 95 -10.34 -9.23 -25.69
C TRP A 95 -11.17 -8.03 -25.23
N HIS A 96 -11.41 -7.05 -26.11
CA HIS A 96 -12.28 -5.91 -25.78
C HIS A 96 -13.76 -6.31 -25.75
N VAL A 97 -14.13 -7.12 -24.73
CA VAL A 97 -15.49 -7.60 -24.51
C VAL A 97 -16.17 -6.77 -23.41
N PRO A 98 -17.42 -6.31 -23.59
CA PRO A 98 -18.15 -5.61 -22.55
C PRO A 98 -18.17 -6.40 -21.23
N ASN A 99 -18.02 -5.68 -20.11
CA ASN A 99 -18.02 -6.23 -18.75
C ASN A 99 -16.86 -7.19 -18.40
N LEU A 100 -15.95 -7.52 -19.33
CA LEU A 100 -14.81 -8.41 -19.02
C LEU A 100 -13.98 -7.87 -17.85
N GLY A 101 -13.61 -6.60 -17.87
CA GLY A 101 -12.77 -5.99 -16.84
C GLY A 101 -13.42 -6.02 -15.46
N SER A 102 -14.68 -5.64 -15.34
CA SER A 102 -15.41 -5.67 -14.06
C SER A 102 -15.60 -7.09 -13.55
N ARG A 103 -15.81 -8.06 -14.46
CA ARG A 103 -15.90 -9.48 -14.11
C ARG A 103 -14.55 -10.01 -13.58
N VAL A 104 -13.42 -9.69 -14.22
CA VAL A 104 -12.07 -10.03 -13.75
C VAL A 104 -11.84 -9.47 -12.35
N LEU A 105 -12.12 -8.19 -12.11
CA LEU A 105 -11.99 -7.56 -10.79
C LEU A 105 -12.84 -8.27 -9.73
N SER A 106 -14.08 -8.61 -10.06
CA SER A 106 -14.98 -9.35 -9.15
C SER A 106 -14.43 -10.73 -8.79
N LEU A 107 -13.88 -11.46 -9.75
CA LEU A 107 -13.27 -12.77 -9.52
C LEU A 107 -11.99 -12.66 -8.68
N CYS A 108 -11.14 -11.67 -8.94
CA CYS A 108 -9.98 -11.37 -8.11
C CYS A 108 -10.39 -11.07 -6.66
N GLN A 109 -11.40 -10.22 -6.46
CA GLN A 109 -11.89 -9.86 -5.12
C GLN A 109 -12.30 -11.09 -4.29
N LYS A 110 -12.96 -12.07 -4.92
CA LYS A 110 -13.44 -13.27 -4.22
C LYS A 110 -12.33 -14.14 -3.68
N ARG A 111 -11.16 -14.14 -4.31
CA ARG A 111 -10.06 -15.04 -3.97
C ARG A 111 -8.84 -14.37 -3.34
N LEU A 112 -8.68 -13.05 -3.53
CA LEU A 112 -7.47 -12.31 -3.18
C LEU A 112 -7.05 -12.51 -1.73
N CYS A 113 -7.99 -12.43 -0.78
CA CYS A 113 -7.67 -12.58 0.64
C CYS A 113 -7.13 -13.98 0.97
N SER A 114 -7.75 -15.04 0.46
CA SER A 114 -7.33 -16.42 0.69
C SER A 114 -5.97 -16.73 0.05
N ASP A 115 -5.75 -16.27 -1.18
CA ASP A 115 -4.47 -16.43 -1.87
C ASP A 115 -3.36 -15.64 -1.16
N TRP A 116 -3.67 -14.44 -0.65
CA TRP A 116 -2.72 -13.60 0.08
C TRP A 116 -2.30 -14.25 1.42
N VAL A 117 -3.27 -14.79 2.17
CA VAL A 117 -2.98 -15.55 3.40
C VAL A 117 -2.10 -16.74 3.10
N ARG A 118 -2.43 -17.52 2.06
CA ARG A 118 -1.65 -18.70 1.67
C ARG A 118 -0.20 -18.37 1.32
N LEU A 119 0.04 -17.24 0.63
CA LEU A 119 1.36 -16.87 0.14
C LEU A 119 2.18 -16.06 1.14
N PHE A 120 1.53 -15.23 1.96
CA PHE A 120 2.21 -14.23 2.78
C PHE A 120 1.88 -14.30 4.27
N GLY A 121 0.97 -15.18 4.68
CA GLY A 121 0.69 -15.50 6.08
C GLY A 121 -0.21 -14.51 6.84
N TYR A 122 -0.82 -13.53 6.16
CA TYR A 122 -1.73 -12.58 6.79
C TYR A 122 -2.85 -12.14 5.84
N PRO A 123 -4.05 -11.80 6.37
CA PRO A 123 -5.17 -11.38 5.53
C PRO A 123 -5.03 -9.92 5.08
N VAL A 124 -5.62 -9.61 3.93
CA VAL A 124 -5.85 -8.24 3.45
C VAL A 124 -7.34 -7.90 3.58
N VAL A 125 -7.65 -6.64 3.83
CA VAL A 125 -9.02 -6.20 4.14
C VAL A 125 -9.56 -5.13 3.20
N LEU A 126 -8.68 -4.44 2.48
CA LEU A 126 -9.04 -3.35 1.57
C LEU A 126 -8.20 -3.43 0.30
N MET A 127 -8.83 -3.24 -0.85
CA MET A 127 -8.14 -2.97 -2.11
C MET A 127 -8.17 -1.48 -2.43
N GLU A 128 -7.07 -0.97 -3.00
CA GLU A 128 -7.00 0.37 -3.57
C GLU A 128 -6.47 0.34 -5.01
N THR A 129 -6.74 1.38 -5.77
CA THR A 129 -6.10 1.64 -7.07
C THR A 129 -6.00 3.12 -7.35
N PHE A 130 -5.04 3.49 -8.20
CA PHE A 130 -4.78 4.86 -8.64
C PHE A 130 -4.94 4.95 -10.16
N VAL A 131 -6.03 5.55 -10.61
CA VAL A 131 -6.35 5.70 -12.02
C VAL A 131 -5.89 7.06 -12.53
N ASP A 132 -5.08 7.07 -13.58
CA ASP A 132 -4.64 8.31 -14.23
C ASP A 132 -5.79 8.87 -15.11
N PRO A 133 -6.35 10.05 -14.77
CA PRO A 133 -7.49 10.61 -15.49
C PRO A 133 -7.17 11.05 -16.94
N ARG A 134 -5.88 11.16 -17.29
CA ARG A 134 -5.45 11.47 -18.66
C ARG A 134 -5.66 10.30 -19.61
N HIS A 135 -5.70 9.09 -19.10
CA HIS A 135 -5.83 7.87 -19.89
C HIS A 135 -7.13 7.12 -19.63
N PHE A 136 -7.68 7.20 -18.40
CA PHE A 136 -8.81 6.37 -17.98
C PHE A 136 -9.78 7.11 -17.06
N HIS A 137 -11.07 6.80 -17.19
CA HIS A 137 -12.13 7.39 -16.36
C HIS A 137 -12.53 6.50 -15.16
N GLY A 138 -11.85 5.39 -14.94
CA GLY A 138 -12.13 4.45 -13.84
C GLY A 138 -13.45 3.69 -13.99
N THR A 139 -14.02 3.64 -15.20
CA THR A 139 -15.33 3.01 -15.48
C THR A 139 -15.36 1.54 -15.06
N VAL A 140 -14.27 0.80 -15.30
CA VAL A 140 -14.16 -0.60 -14.93
C VAL A 140 -14.24 -0.82 -13.41
N TYR A 141 -13.67 0.07 -12.62
CA TYR A 141 -13.73 0.03 -11.16
C TYR A 141 -15.13 0.38 -10.66
N LYS A 142 -15.76 1.41 -11.23
CA LYS A 142 -17.15 1.76 -10.92
C LYS A 142 -18.10 0.59 -11.22
N ALA A 143 -17.95 -0.06 -12.39
CA ALA A 143 -18.72 -1.23 -12.79
C ALA A 143 -18.47 -2.46 -11.89
N ALA A 144 -17.29 -2.54 -11.22
CA ALA A 144 -16.97 -3.55 -10.21
C ALA A 144 -17.36 -3.12 -8.79
N ASN A 145 -18.16 -2.06 -8.62
CA ASN A 145 -18.61 -1.52 -7.34
C ASN A 145 -17.45 -1.08 -6.42
N TRP A 146 -16.41 -0.45 -6.99
CA TRP A 146 -15.40 0.25 -6.23
C TRP A 146 -15.85 1.69 -5.98
N SER A 147 -15.57 2.21 -4.78
CA SER A 147 -15.92 3.57 -4.38
C SER A 147 -14.81 4.54 -4.77
N TYR A 148 -15.16 5.60 -5.51
CA TYR A 148 -14.29 6.74 -5.72
C TYR A 148 -14.22 7.57 -4.43
N VAL A 149 -13.01 7.82 -3.90
CA VAL A 149 -12.83 8.50 -2.60
C VAL A 149 -12.06 9.81 -2.69
N GLY A 150 -11.72 10.24 -3.89
CA GLY A 150 -11.00 11.49 -4.14
C GLY A 150 -9.74 11.30 -4.98
N GLN A 151 -8.82 12.26 -4.90
CA GLN A 151 -7.60 12.28 -5.70
C GLN A 151 -6.35 12.20 -4.84
N SER A 152 -5.30 11.62 -5.40
CA SER A 152 -3.93 11.69 -4.83
C SER A 152 -3.33 13.07 -5.06
N LYS A 153 -2.30 13.43 -4.26
CA LYS A 153 -1.62 14.73 -4.39
C LYS A 153 -0.68 14.84 -5.61
N GLY A 154 -0.47 13.75 -6.37
CA GLY A 154 0.38 13.77 -7.56
C GLY A 154 1.87 13.94 -7.28
N TYR A 155 2.38 13.51 -6.14
CA TYR A 155 3.82 13.55 -5.83
C TYR A 155 4.58 12.39 -6.49
N ARG A 156 5.75 12.66 -7.05
CA ARG A 156 6.72 11.69 -7.53
C ARG A 156 7.96 11.72 -6.63
N ARG A 157 8.49 10.56 -6.28
CA ARG A 157 9.79 10.45 -5.61
C ARG A 157 10.88 10.82 -6.62
N THR A 158 11.70 11.81 -6.29
CA THR A 158 12.89 12.17 -7.06
C THR A 158 14.08 11.42 -6.48
N HIS A 159 14.92 10.85 -7.36
CA HIS A 159 16.12 10.10 -6.97
C HIS A 159 17.36 10.97 -6.76
N GLN A 160 17.23 12.31 -6.80
CA GLN A 160 18.33 13.20 -6.51
C GLN A 160 18.48 13.41 -5.00
N SER A 161 19.65 13.09 -4.50
CA SER A 161 20.23 13.34 -3.16
C SER A 161 19.24 13.80 -2.07
N GLY A 162 18.68 12.82 -1.35
CA GLY A 162 17.67 13.04 -0.32
C GLY A 162 16.26 12.84 -0.87
N ALA A 163 15.39 12.19 -0.07
CA ALA A 163 14.02 11.89 -0.49
C ALA A 163 13.18 13.17 -0.66
N SER A 164 13.36 13.86 -1.75
CA SER A 164 12.57 15.01 -2.14
C SER A 164 11.35 14.54 -2.93
N TYR A 165 10.17 15.01 -2.55
CA TYR A 165 8.93 14.79 -3.27
C TYR A 165 8.64 16.05 -4.10
N ALA A 166 8.83 15.97 -5.40
CA ALA A 166 8.44 17.04 -6.30
C ALA A 166 6.99 16.85 -6.78
N PRO A 167 6.19 17.92 -6.90
CA PRO A 167 4.89 17.86 -7.58
C PRO A 167 5.16 17.67 -9.08
N HIS A 168 5.13 16.41 -9.55
CA HIS A 168 5.54 16.12 -10.93
C HIS A 168 4.62 15.12 -11.66
N SER A 169 3.56 14.68 -11.03
CA SER A 169 2.57 13.84 -11.70
C SER A 169 1.17 14.39 -11.49
N SER A 170 0.32 14.25 -12.50
CA SER A 170 -1.10 14.61 -12.38
C SER A 170 -1.75 13.85 -11.21
N PRO A 171 -2.63 14.50 -10.43
CA PRO A 171 -3.43 13.81 -9.41
C PRO A 171 -4.14 12.61 -10.02
N LYS A 172 -4.12 11.46 -9.34
CA LYS A 172 -4.79 10.23 -9.78
C LYS A 172 -6.08 10.05 -9.01
N MET A 173 -7.11 9.57 -9.68
CA MET A 173 -8.35 9.15 -9.04
C MET A 173 -8.09 7.94 -8.15
N VAL A 174 -8.55 7.99 -6.90
CA VAL A 174 -8.38 6.91 -5.92
C VAL A 174 -9.70 6.15 -5.79
N PHE A 175 -9.65 4.86 -6.08
CA PHE A 175 -10.78 3.96 -5.87
C PHE A 175 -10.43 2.94 -4.79
N LEU A 176 -11.41 2.64 -3.94
CA LEU A 176 -11.30 1.66 -2.86
C LEU A 176 -12.38 0.59 -2.99
N LYS A 177 -12.01 -0.64 -2.62
CA LYS A 177 -12.94 -1.76 -2.52
C LYS A 177 -12.69 -2.55 -1.24
N PRO A 178 -13.59 -2.50 -0.26
CA PRO A 178 -13.54 -3.37 0.91
C PRO A 178 -13.63 -4.85 0.49
N LEU A 179 -12.76 -5.68 1.07
CA LEU A 179 -12.81 -7.14 0.93
C LEU A 179 -13.71 -7.77 1.99
N ARG A 180 -14.14 -6.96 2.98
CA ARG A 180 -15.07 -7.35 4.04
C ARG A 180 -15.91 -6.14 4.48
N PRO A 181 -17.13 -6.34 4.95
CA PRO A 181 -18.03 -5.24 5.31
C PRO A 181 -17.49 -4.31 6.40
N ASP A 182 -16.70 -4.84 7.35
CA ASP A 182 -16.14 -4.09 8.47
C ASP A 182 -14.70 -3.62 8.26
N ALA A 183 -14.25 -3.49 7.00
CA ALA A 183 -12.87 -3.10 6.66
C ALA A 183 -12.42 -1.78 7.32
N GLN A 184 -13.28 -0.74 7.30
CA GLN A 184 -12.98 0.53 7.96
C GLN A 184 -12.77 0.33 9.46
N ARG A 185 -13.67 -0.39 10.15
CA ARG A 185 -13.56 -0.68 11.58
C ARG A 185 -12.28 -1.44 11.91
N VAL A 186 -11.92 -2.45 11.11
CA VAL A 186 -10.67 -3.21 11.30
C VAL A 186 -9.44 -2.31 11.15
N LEU A 187 -9.46 -1.40 10.17
CA LEU A 187 -8.33 -0.52 9.90
C LEU A 187 -8.23 0.67 10.87
N SER A 188 -9.34 1.15 11.45
CA SER A 188 -9.36 2.32 12.33
C SER A 188 -9.44 2.01 13.83
N CYS A 189 -9.75 0.76 14.24
CA CYS A 189 -9.89 0.43 15.67
C CYS A 189 -8.56 0.65 16.42
N PRO A 190 -8.62 1.10 17.71
CA PRO A 190 -7.41 1.32 18.51
C PRO A 190 -6.53 0.07 18.67
N HIS A 191 -7.17 -1.10 18.80
CA HIS A 191 -6.49 -2.37 19.02
C HIS A 191 -6.76 -3.33 17.86
N ILE A 192 -5.70 -3.66 17.12
CA ILE A 192 -5.80 -4.62 16.02
C ILE A 192 -5.80 -6.07 16.54
N LYS A 193 -6.70 -6.88 16.03
CA LYS A 193 -6.76 -8.31 16.39
C LYS A 193 -5.47 -9.04 15.95
N PRO A 194 -5.01 -10.07 16.69
CA PRO A 194 -3.78 -10.81 16.38
C PRO A 194 -3.70 -11.31 14.93
N ILE A 195 -4.81 -11.76 14.35
CA ILE A 195 -4.87 -12.27 12.95
C ILE A 195 -4.47 -11.21 11.90
N TYR A 196 -4.61 -9.92 12.22
CA TYR A 196 -4.21 -8.82 11.33
C TYR A 196 -2.81 -8.27 11.63
N ARG A 197 -2.14 -8.79 12.65
CA ARG A 197 -0.78 -8.41 12.97
C ARG A 197 0.15 -9.02 11.92
N THR A 198 0.63 -8.20 11.01
CA THR A 198 1.63 -8.59 10.03
C THR A 198 2.98 -8.66 10.74
N GLY A 199 3.53 -9.86 10.88
CA GLY A 199 4.66 -10.18 11.72
C GLY A 199 5.78 -9.14 11.77
N GLY A 200 6.26 -8.84 12.96
CA GLY A 200 7.56 -8.31 13.24
C GLY A 200 7.72 -6.83 13.58
N ARG A 201 6.64 -6.03 13.70
CA ARG A 201 6.77 -4.67 14.25
C ARG A 201 5.85 -4.49 15.46
N LYS A 202 6.38 -4.82 16.60
CA LYS A 202 5.79 -4.46 17.89
C LYS A 202 5.89 -2.93 18.01
N MET A 203 4.75 -2.22 18.03
CA MET A 203 4.77 -0.84 18.51
C MET A 203 5.08 -0.88 20.00
N LEU A 204 6.20 -0.30 20.39
CA LEU A 204 6.54 -0.13 21.78
C LEU A 204 5.56 0.87 22.41
N ARG A 205 5.08 0.56 23.60
CA ARG A 205 4.30 1.51 24.41
C ARG A 205 5.25 2.60 24.92
N ALA A 206 4.73 3.80 25.16
CA ALA A 206 5.51 4.91 25.73
C ALA A 206 6.28 4.48 27.00
N ALA A 207 5.63 3.69 27.87
CA ALA A 207 6.27 3.15 29.08
C ALA A 207 7.46 2.23 28.79
N GLU A 208 7.43 1.44 27.69
CA GLU A 208 8.54 0.57 27.26
C GLU A 208 9.72 1.39 26.68
N MET A 209 9.48 2.64 26.30
CA MET A 209 10.48 3.57 25.77
C MET A 209 11.05 4.51 26.83
N ALA A 210 10.49 4.53 28.03
CA ALA A 210 10.89 5.44 29.10
C ALA A 210 12.37 5.31 29.53
N SER A 211 13.00 4.15 29.29
CA SER A 211 14.42 3.92 29.57
C SER A 211 15.39 4.43 28.50
N LEU A 212 14.89 4.76 27.28
CA LEU A 212 15.77 5.19 26.18
C LEU A 212 16.62 6.42 26.51
N PRO A 213 16.10 7.47 27.18
CA PRO A 213 16.92 8.62 27.54
C PRO A 213 18.17 8.28 28.37
N MET A 214 18.07 7.32 29.28
CA MET A 214 19.19 6.92 30.13
C MET A 214 20.39 6.41 29.32
N PHE A 215 20.15 5.69 28.23
CA PHE A 215 21.20 5.16 27.36
C PHE A 215 21.92 6.24 26.53
N PHE A 216 21.26 7.38 26.30
CA PHE A 216 21.77 8.43 25.43
C PHE A 216 22.39 9.60 26.20
N ARG A 217 22.24 9.64 27.55
CA ARG A 217 22.68 10.75 28.40
C ARG A 217 24.20 10.98 28.38
N GLU A 218 24.97 9.91 28.24
CA GLU A 218 26.43 9.96 28.24
C GLU A 218 27.03 10.32 26.88
N ILE A 219 26.23 10.41 25.84
CA ILE A 219 26.71 10.74 24.48
C ILE A 219 26.99 12.25 24.40
N PRO A 220 28.25 12.67 24.13
CA PRO A 220 28.57 14.09 23.98
C PRO A 220 27.84 14.67 22.78
N ASP A 221 27.27 15.88 22.92
CA ASP A 221 26.54 16.55 21.87
C ASP A 221 27.47 17.26 20.88
N PRO A 222 27.68 16.73 19.66
CA PRO A 222 28.56 17.31 18.65
C PRO A 222 27.98 18.53 17.95
N ARG A 223 26.71 18.87 18.21
CA ARG A 223 26.01 19.96 17.49
C ARG A 223 26.47 21.33 17.97
N ARG A 224 26.52 22.29 17.07
CA ARG A 224 26.76 23.70 17.41
C ARG A 224 25.56 24.28 18.21
N ALA A 225 25.82 25.33 19.01
CA ALA A 225 24.81 25.95 19.88
C ALA A 225 23.48 26.27 19.20
N GLN A 226 23.54 26.76 17.95
CA GLN A 226 22.35 27.06 17.13
C GLN A 226 21.49 25.84 16.79
N GLY A 227 22.05 24.62 16.83
CA GLY A 227 21.34 23.36 16.56
C GLY A 227 20.78 22.66 17.81
N ARG A 228 20.93 23.24 19.00
CA ARG A 228 20.58 22.63 20.28
C ARG A 228 19.23 23.06 20.86
N ARG A 229 18.19 23.15 20.02
CA ARG A 229 16.82 23.47 20.51
C ARG A 229 16.26 22.43 21.47
N HIS A 230 16.67 21.17 21.30
CA HIS A 230 16.30 20.03 22.15
C HIS A 230 17.59 19.33 22.58
N SER A 231 17.61 18.71 23.76
CA SER A 231 18.78 17.92 24.20
C SER A 231 19.07 16.80 23.21
N LEU A 232 20.33 16.40 23.06
CA LEU A 232 20.71 15.28 22.19
C LEU A 232 20.04 13.98 22.66
N GLU A 233 19.97 13.77 23.96
CA GLU A 233 19.26 12.68 24.61
C GLU A 233 17.81 12.56 24.13
N THR A 234 17.07 13.67 24.15
CA THR A 234 15.67 13.69 23.66
C THR A 234 15.59 13.37 22.17
N VAL A 235 16.43 13.99 21.34
CA VAL A 235 16.42 13.77 19.88
C VAL A 235 16.74 12.30 19.56
N LEU A 236 17.75 11.71 20.22
CA LEU A 236 18.13 10.31 20.01
C LEU A 236 17.05 9.35 20.52
N SER A 237 16.43 9.65 21.66
CA SER A 237 15.34 8.83 22.21
C SER A 237 14.13 8.80 21.28
N ILE A 238 13.72 9.94 20.76
CA ILE A 238 12.63 10.04 19.77
C ILE A 238 13.00 9.30 18.48
N ALA A 239 14.23 9.48 18.00
CA ALA A 239 14.69 8.80 16.78
C ALA A 239 14.73 7.28 16.96
N ALA A 240 15.27 6.80 18.08
CA ALA A 240 15.33 5.37 18.40
C ALA A 240 13.93 4.78 18.56
N ALA A 241 13.03 5.44 19.29
CA ALA A 241 11.65 5.02 19.46
C ALA A 241 10.92 4.94 18.11
N ALA A 242 11.09 5.96 17.25
CA ALA A 242 10.53 5.97 15.92
C ALA A 242 11.04 4.82 15.05
N ILE A 243 12.36 4.53 15.09
CA ILE A 243 12.96 3.42 14.36
C ILE A 243 12.42 2.07 14.88
N LEU A 244 12.34 1.89 16.19
CA LEU A 244 11.75 0.70 16.81
C LEU A 244 10.28 0.53 16.44
N CYS A 245 9.54 1.62 16.29
CA CYS A 245 8.18 1.64 15.72
C CYS A 245 8.16 1.48 14.20
N GLY A 246 9.32 1.31 13.57
CA GLY A 246 9.44 1.00 12.14
C GLY A 246 9.48 2.19 11.22
N MET A 247 9.69 3.41 11.72
CA MET A 247 9.90 4.58 10.87
C MET A 247 11.25 4.48 10.17
N LYS A 248 11.26 4.80 8.86
CA LYS A 248 12.48 4.77 8.04
C LYS A 248 12.73 6.16 7.44
N GLY A 249 13.88 6.72 7.77
CA GLY A 249 14.32 8.02 7.25
C GLY A 249 13.81 9.22 8.05
N TYR A 250 14.50 10.35 7.90
CA TYR A 250 14.32 11.56 8.74
C TYR A 250 12.91 12.14 8.68
N THR A 251 12.27 12.15 7.50
CA THR A 251 10.91 12.69 7.34
C THR A 251 9.89 11.86 8.12
N ALA A 252 9.96 10.52 8.03
CA ALA A 252 9.05 9.64 8.77
C ALA A 252 9.23 9.75 10.28
N ILE A 253 10.48 9.90 10.75
CA ILE A 253 10.80 10.11 12.17
C ILE A 253 10.25 11.46 12.64
N SER A 254 10.46 12.54 11.85
CA SER A 254 9.96 13.88 12.17
C SER A 254 8.42 13.92 12.25
N ASP A 255 7.76 13.29 11.28
CA ASP A 255 6.30 13.24 11.24
C ASP A 255 5.73 12.39 12.40
N TRP A 256 6.41 11.30 12.74
CA TRP A 256 6.06 10.48 13.91
C TRP A 256 6.21 11.28 15.21
N ALA A 257 7.31 12.02 15.36
CA ALA A 257 7.57 12.84 16.55
C ALA A 257 6.51 13.94 16.76
N LYS A 258 6.02 14.58 15.68
CA LYS A 258 4.95 15.60 15.75
C LYS A 258 3.62 15.07 16.27
N ASN A 259 3.41 13.75 16.19
CA ASN A 259 2.18 13.08 16.62
C ASN A 259 2.31 12.42 18.00
N LEU A 260 3.44 12.59 18.68
CA LEU A 260 3.56 12.20 20.09
C LEU A 260 2.71 13.15 20.95
N SER A 261 1.99 12.61 21.91
CA SER A 261 1.33 13.44 22.93
C SER A 261 2.38 14.14 23.80
N GLN A 262 2.04 15.30 24.37
CA GLN A 262 2.94 16.00 25.29
C GLN A 262 3.22 15.20 26.58
N HIS A 263 2.52 14.10 26.81
CA HIS A 263 2.68 13.19 27.94
C HIS A 263 3.44 11.89 27.60
N ALA A 264 4.00 11.79 26.39
CA ALA A 264 4.76 10.61 25.95
C ALA A 264 6.26 10.77 26.16
#